data_1495a0630e180217562f8696ee004972
#
_entry.id   1495a0630e180217562f8696ee004972
#
_cell.length_a   1.000
_cell.length_b   1.000
_cell.length_c   1.000
_cell.angle_alpha   90.00
_cell.angle_beta   90.00
_cell.angle_gamma   90.00
#
_symmetry.space_group_name_H-M   'P 1'
#
loop_
_entity.id
_entity.type
_entity.pdbx_description
1 polymer ?
#
loop_
_entity_poly.entity_id
_entity_poly.type
_entity_poly.pdbx_seq_one_letter_code
_entity_poly.pdbx_strand_id
1 'polypeptide(L)'
;LLHSKTGACIAKYVFGEPEEVYQAIFWHTTGKADMSLLDKILYMADYIEPNRDFEGVERLRKLAYTDLDQAMLLGVESTIEEMQQRGVPIHTNTQQARDWLRRQGVTLGD
;
A
#
# COMPACT_ATOMS: atom_id res chain seq x y z
N LEU A 1 9.59 -1.54 7.24
CA LEU A 1 9.25 -2.89 6.78
C LEU A 1 9.33 -3.91 7.88
N LEU A 2 10.47 -4.00 8.56
CA LEU A 2 10.64 -4.90 9.72
C LEU A 2 9.64 -4.55 10.82
N HIS A 3 9.41 -3.28 11.04
CA HIS A 3 8.48 -2.78 12.05
C HIS A 3 7.05 -3.26 11.79
N SER A 4 6.63 -3.21 10.53
CA SER A 4 5.31 -3.67 10.12
C SER A 4 5.14 -5.17 10.33
N LYS A 5 6.16 -5.96 9.97
CA LYS A 5 6.13 -7.41 10.13
C LYS A 5 6.13 -7.80 11.60
N THR A 6 6.89 -7.10 12.43
CA THR A 6 6.91 -7.33 13.88
C THR A 6 5.55 -7.02 14.49
N GLY A 7 4.93 -5.89 14.11
CA GLY A 7 3.60 -5.53 14.58
C GLY A 7 2.55 -6.55 14.20
N ALA A 8 2.61 -7.07 12.97
CA ALA A 8 1.68 -8.08 12.50
C ALA A 8 1.81 -9.38 13.29
N CYS A 9 3.04 -9.81 13.57
CA CYS A 9 3.27 -11.01 14.37
C CYS A 9 2.75 -10.85 15.78
N ILE A 10 2.97 -9.70 16.41
CA ILE A 10 2.47 -9.43 17.75
C ILE A 10 0.94 -9.46 17.76
N ALA A 11 0.30 -8.82 16.79
CA ALA A 11 -1.15 -8.81 16.70
C ALA A 11 -1.71 -10.22 16.60
N LYS A 12 -1.11 -11.06 15.75
CA LYS A 12 -1.59 -12.43 15.53
C LYS A 12 -1.37 -13.32 16.76
N TYR A 13 -0.17 -13.31 17.30
CA TYR A 13 0.23 -14.29 18.33
C TYR A 13 -0.09 -13.85 19.76
N VAL A 14 -0.14 -12.54 20.00
CA VAL A 14 -0.42 -12.03 21.34
C VAL A 14 -1.91 -11.75 21.54
N PHE A 15 -2.56 -11.16 20.53
CA PHE A 15 -3.95 -10.73 20.62
C PHE A 15 -4.93 -11.65 19.89
N GLY A 16 -4.44 -12.69 19.19
CA GLY A 16 -5.30 -13.64 18.50
C GLY A 16 -6.06 -13.05 17.32
N GLU A 17 -5.47 -12.06 16.64
CA GLU A 17 -6.13 -11.41 15.51
C GLU A 17 -6.38 -12.38 14.36
N PRO A 18 -7.50 -12.23 13.62
CA PRO A 18 -7.76 -13.05 12.44
C PRO A 18 -6.65 -12.93 11.41
N GLU A 19 -6.47 -14.01 10.63
CA GLU A 19 -5.44 -14.06 9.59
C GLU A 19 -5.56 -12.90 8.61
N GLU A 20 -6.78 -12.48 8.28
CA GLU A 20 -6.99 -11.36 7.37
C GLU A 20 -6.38 -10.07 7.90
N VAL A 21 -6.56 -9.80 9.21
CA VAL A 21 -5.97 -8.62 9.86
C VAL A 21 -4.45 -8.75 9.89
N TYR A 22 -3.95 -9.93 10.23
CA TYR A 22 -2.52 -10.21 10.22
C TYR A 22 -1.90 -9.91 8.87
N GLN A 23 -2.51 -10.41 7.79
CA GLN A 23 -2.00 -10.19 6.43
C GLN A 23 -2.00 -8.70 6.08
N ALA A 24 -3.07 -7.99 6.43
CA ALA A 24 -3.17 -6.56 6.13
C ALA A 24 -2.08 -5.76 6.84
N ILE A 25 -1.84 -6.04 8.12
CA ILE A 25 -0.79 -5.35 8.88
C ILE A 25 0.59 -5.69 8.31
N PHE A 26 0.80 -6.98 7.96
CA PHE A 26 2.09 -7.46 7.45
C PHE A 26 2.49 -6.73 6.16
N TRP A 27 1.53 -6.49 5.27
CA TRP A 27 1.81 -5.98 3.92
C TRP A 27 1.51 -4.49 3.72
N HIS A 28 1.11 -3.75 4.76
CA HIS A 28 0.61 -2.38 4.58
C HIS A 28 1.68 -1.39 4.13
N THR A 29 2.96 -1.69 4.25
CA THR A 29 4.03 -0.77 3.81
C THR A 29 4.53 -1.06 2.40
N THR A 30 4.48 -2.31 1.97
CA THR A 30 5.01 -2.69 0.65
C THR A 30 3.92 -2.96 -0.37
N GLY A 31 2.73 -3.35 0.09
CA GLY A 31 1.73 -3.93 -0.78
C GLY A 31 2.12 -5.35 -1.18
N LYS A 32 1.29 -5.95 -1.99
CA LYS A 32 1.53 -7.28 -2.57
C LYS A 32 0.57 -7.49 -3.73
N ALA A 33 0.78 -8.56 -4.51
CA ALA A 33 -0.21 -8.97 -5.49
C ALA A 33 -1.45 -9.53 -4.77
N ASP A 34 -2.61 -9.42 -5.41
CA ASP A 34 -3.87 -9.98 -4.93
C ASP A 34 -4.26 -9.51 -3.53
N MET A 35 -4.27 -8.19 -3.33
CA MET A 35 -4.63 -7.60 -2.04
C MET A 35 -6.12 -7.65 -1.80
N SER A 36 -6.52 -8.00 -0.56
CA SER A 36 -7.90 -7.89 -0.12
C SER A 36 -8.31 -6.42 0.05
N LEU A 37 -9.60 -6.17 0.25
CA LEU A 37 -10.07 -4.83 0.54
C LEU A 37 -9.40 -4.27 1.80
N LEU A 38 -9.28 -5.08 2.84
CA LEU A 38 -8.64 -4.66 4.09
C LEU A 38 -7.16 -4.33 3.87
N ASP A 39 -6.45 -5.13 3.06
CA ASP A 39 -5.05 -4.85 2.71
C ASP A 39 -4.92 -3.47 2.08
N LYS A 40 -5.80 -3.15 1.13
CA LYS A 40 -5.78 -1.87 0.43
C LYS A 40 -6.10 -0.71 1.35
N ILE A 41 -7.09 -0.88 2.22
CA ILE A 41 -7.50 0.17 3.17
C ILE A 41 -6.34 0.51 4.10
N LEU A 42 -5.68 -0.50 4.67
CA LEU A 42 -4.56 -0.25 5.58
C LEU A 42 -3.36 0.38 4.87
N TYR A 43 -3.05 -0.08 3.67
CA TYR A 43 -1.97 0.51 2.88
C TYR A 43 -2.23 1.99 2.63
N MET A 44 -3.43 2.32 2.17
CA MET A 44 -3.77 3.71 1.85
C MET A 44 -3.92 4.57 3.10
N ALA A 45 -4.47 4.04 4.18
CA ALA A 45 -4.60 4.78 5.43
C ALA A 45 -3.23 5.22 5.95
N ASP A 46 -2.24 4.34 5.89
CA ASP A 46 -0.88 4.70 6.27
C ASP A 46 -0.26 5.73 5.33
N TYR A 47 -0.49 5.56 4.03
CA TYR A 47 0.11 6.39 3.00
C TYR A 47 -0.41 7.84 3.04
N ILE A 48 -1.68 8.03 3.34
CA ILE A 48 -2.34 9.34 3.30
C ILE A 48 -2.68 9.90 4.67
N GLU A 49 -2.11 9.34 5.74
CA GLU A 49 -2.46 9.81 7.08
C GLU A 49 -2.19 11.32 7.23
N PRO A 50 -2.88 12.02 8.19
CA PRO A 50 -2.86 13.49 8.21
C PRO A 50 -1.49 14.15 8.32
N ASN A 51 -0.52 13.46 8.94
CA ASN A 51 0.83 14.02 9.09
C ASN A 51 1.70 13.84 7.83
N ARG A 52 1.23 13.07 6.85
CA ARG A 52 1.93 12.93 5.59
C ARG A 52 1.73 14.18 4.74
N ASP A 53 2.85 14.77 4.30
CA ASP A 53 2.82 15.98 3.48
C ASP A 53 3.84 15.82 2.36
N PHE A 54 3.36 15.53 1.17
CA PHE A 54 4.18 15.40 -0.02
C PHE A 54 3.38 15.86 -1.24
N GLU A 55 4.08 16.15 -2.33
CA GLU A 55 3.42 16.57 -3.55
C GLU A 55 2.45 15.50 -4.04
N GLY A 56 1.20 15.90 -4.30
CA GLY A 56 0.16 14.98 -4.78
C GLY A 56 -0.63 14.28 -3.70
N VAL A 57 -0.31 14.48 -2.41
CA VAL A 57 -1.02 13.78 -1.34
C VAL A 57 -2.52 14.11 -1.31
N GLU A 58 -2.90 15.34 -1.62
CA GLU A 58 -4.31 15.73 -1.65
C GLU A 58 -5.08 15.00 -2.75
N ARG A 59 -4.45 14.80 -3.91
CA ARG A 59 -5.05 14.01 -4.97
C ARG A 59 -5.26 12.57 -4.54
N LEU A 60 -4.27 11.99 -3.85
CA LEU A 60 -4.38 10.64 -3.30
C LEU A 60 -5.50 10.53 -2.29
N ARG A 61 -5.64 11.52 -1.40
CA ARG A 61 -6.72 11.52 -0.40
C ARG A 61 -8.08 11.52 -1.07
N LYS A 62 -8.27 12.33 -2.10
CA LYS A 62 -9.53 12.35 -2.85
C LYS A 62 -9.80 11.02 -3.54
N LEU A 63 -8.79 10.45 -4.20
CA LEU A 63 -8.93 9.18 -4.89
C LEU A 63 -9.23 8.05 -3.92
N ALA A 64 -8.64 8.06 -2.72
CA ALA A 64 -8.86 7.01 -1.73
C ALA A 64 -10.34 6.89 -1.34
N TYR A 65 -11.10 7.98 -1.41
CA TYR A 65 -12.51 7.98 -1.09
C TYR A 65 -13.42 7.76 -2.30
N THR A 66 -12.90 7.88 -3.51
CA THR A 66 -13.72 7.75 -4.73
C THR A 66 -13.36 6.53 -5.57
N ASP A 67 -12.09 6.16 -5.62
CA ASP A 67 -11.63 4.98 -6.36
C ASP A 67 -10.37 4.44 -5.68
N LEU A 68 -10.59 3.50 -4.77
CA LEU A 68 -9.50 2.95 -3.94
C LEU A 68 -8.42 2.27 -4.80
N ASP A 69 -8.82 1.56 -5.85
CA ASP A 69 -7.86 0.86 -6.69
C ASP A 69 -6.98 1.84 -7.48
N GLN A 70 -7.55 2.93 -7.98
CA GLN A 70 -6.74 3.98 -8.61
C GLN A 70 -5.80 4.64 -7.61
N ALA A 71 -6.29 4.90 -6.39
CA ALA A 71 -5.45 5.47 -5.34
C ALA A 71 -4.28 4.53 -5.01
N MET A 72 -4.56 3.23 -4.94
CA MET A 72 -3.53 2.22 -4.71
C MET A 72 -2.47 2.26 -5.81
N LEU A 73 -2.88 2.26 -7.06
CA LEU A 73 -1.94 2.28 -8.17
C LEU A 73 -1.11 3.56 -8.16
N LEU A 74 -1.75 4.70 -7.94
CA LEU A 74 -1.04 5.98 -7.88
C LEU A 74 -0.02 5.98 -6.74
N GLY A 75 -0.40 5.48 -5.56
CA GLY A 75 0.51 5.40 -4.41
C GLY A 75 1.69 4.47 -4.68
N VAL A 76 1.44 3.30 -5.25
CA VAL A 76 2.49 2.34 -5.56
C VAL A 76 3.43 2.90 -6.64
N GLU A 77 2.88 3.51 -7.69
CA GLU A 77 3.70 4.13 -8.75
C GLU A 77 4.56 5.27 -8.19
N SER A 78 3.99 6.09 -7.31
CA SER A 78 4.73 7.20 -6.68
C SER A 78 5.87 6.68 -5.81
N THR A 79 5.64 5.59 -5.08
CA THR A 79 6.67 4.94 -4.27
C THR A 79 7.80 4.43 -5.15
N ILE A 80 7.48 3.77 -6.25
CA ILE A 80 8.48 3.24 -7.18
C ILE A 80 9.29 4.39 -7.77
N GLU A 81 8.63 5.46 -8.20
CA GLU A 81 9.31 6.63 -8.76
C GLU A 81 10.26 7.26 -7.74
N GLU A 82 9.81 7.41 -6.50
CA GLU A 82 10.66 7.96 -5.44
C GLU A 82 11.89 7.09 -5.21
N MET A 83 11.72 5.77 -5.15
CA MET A 83 12.83 4.86 -4.95
C MET A 83 13.84 4.94 -6.11
N GLN A 84 13.34 5.04 -7.34
CA GLN A 84 14.20 5.21 -8.50
C GLN A 84 15.01 6.50 -8.44
N GLN A 85 14.38 7.61 -8.05
CA GLN A 85 15.04 8.89 -7.91
C GLN A 85 16.11 8.88 -6.83
N ARG A 86 15.88 8.12 -5.77
CA ARG A 86 16.82 8.01 -4.66
C ARG A 86 17.91 6.97 -4.92
N GLY A 87 17.80 6.21 -6.00
CA GLY A 87 18.77 5.19 -6.35
C GLY A 87 18.78 3.99 -5.41
N VAL A 88 17.65 3.72 -4.72
CA VAL A 88 17.54 2.57 -3.82
C VAL A 88 16.74 1.46 -4.49
N PRO A 89 16.98 0.19 -4.10
CA PRO A 89 16.24 -0.93 -4.68
C PRO A 89 14.76 -0.87 -4.36
N ILE A 90 13.93 -1.24 -5.34
CA ILE A 90 12.48 -1.33 -5.16
C ILE A 90 12.15 -2.71 -4.62
N HIS A 91 11.36 -2.75 -3.55
CA HIS A 91 10.94 -4.02 -2.96
C HIS A 91 10.10 -4.81 -3.97
N THR A 92 10.39 -6.11 -4.09
CA THR A 92 9.71 -7.00 -5.05
C THR A 92 8.20 -6.97 -4.86
N ASN A 93 7.73 -6.96 -3.62
CA ASN A 93 6.29 -6.94 -3.32
C ASN A 93 5.62 -5.68 -3.85
N THR A 94 6.31 -4.54 -3.82
CA THR A 94 5.79 -3.29 -4.37
C THR A 94 5.63 -3.39 -5.89
N GLN A 95 6.60 -3.96 -6.58
CA GLN A 95 6.50 -4.20 -8.02
C GLN A 95 5.36 -5.16 -8.35
N GLN A 96 5.20 -6.21 -7.56
CA GLN A 96 4.12 -7.20 -7.74
C GLN A 96 2.75 -6.56 -7.52
N ALA A 97 2.62 -5.66 -6.55
CA ALA A 97 1.39 -4.92 -6.32
C ALA A 97 1.02 -4.07 -7.53
N ARG A 98 1.99 -3.35 -8.10
CA ARG A 98 1.78 -2.56 -9.30
C ARG A 98 1.31 -3.42 -10.46
N ASP A 99 2.02 -4.51 -10.72
CA ASP A 99 1.71 -5.38 -11.86
C ASP A 99 0.34 -6.03 -11.70
N TRP A 100 0.01 -6.43 -10.48
CA TRP A 100 -1.30 -7.02 -10.18
C TRP A 100 -2.43 -6.01 -10.44
N LEU A 101 -2.29 -4.77 -9.96
CA LEU A 101 -3.29 -3.73 -10.18
C LEU A 101 -3.50 -3.45 -11.67
N ARG A 102 -2.40 -3.39 -12.43
CA ARG A 102 -2.48 -3.19 -13.88
C ARG A 102 -3.19 -4.34 -14.58
N ARG A 103 -2.93 -5.58 -14.15
CA ARG A 103 -3.59 -6.77 -14.70
C ARG A 103 -5.09 -6.78 -14.39
N GLN A 104 -5.50 -6.15 -13.28
CA GLN A 104 -6.91 -6.01 -12.95
C GLN A 104 -7.62 -4.93 -13.79
N GLY A 105 -6.91 -4.28 -14.68
CA GLY A 105 -7.46 -3.22 -15.51
C GLY A 105 -7.46 -1.85 -14.86
N VAL A 106 -6.80 -1.70 -13.73
CA VAL A 106 -6.70 -0.41 -13.06
C VAL A 106 -5.76 0.50 -13.86
N THR A 107 -6.21 1.71 -14.16
CA THR A 107 -5.39 2.70 -14.85
C THR A 107 -5.46 4.02 -14.11
N LEU A 108 -4.42 4.84 -14.27
CA LEU A 108 -4.40 6.16 -13.62
C LEU A 108 -5.27 7.18 -14.35
N GLY A 109 -5.87 6.80 -15.44
CA GLY A 109 -6.68 7.67 -16.26
C GLY A 109 -5.81 8.75 -16.90
N ASP A 110 -6.43 9.60 -17.64
CA ASP A 110 -5.68 10.68 -18.24
C ASP A 110 -6.01 12.04 -17.74
#